data_8d3476f39df00903c923683f0a369300
#
_entry.id   8d3476f39df00903c923683f0a369300
#
_cell.length_a   1.000
_cell.length_b   1.000
_cell.length_c   1.000
_cell.angle_alpha   90.00
_cell.angle_beta   90.00
_cell.angle_gamma   90.00
#
_symmetry.space_group_name_H-M   'P 1'
#
loop_
_entity.id
_entity.type
_entity.pdbx_description
1 polymer ?
#
loop_
_entity_poly.entity_id
_entity_poly.type
_entity_poly.pdbx_seq_one_letter_code
_entity_poly.pdbx_strand_id
1 'polypeptide(L)'
;MPRVFGHYVPARLLTLAAGEAAIVFGSVFLGLALPLVGFHVIRPAWGDGFAPSMVLTTLVLSMAHIAALYDTRQDYGRAELLLRLTIAFVAAYLVIAMLGYFILHLTLARKAFLLSFVTAFPASFLLRLVHGRLTAQSRARRKVLLLGSGEVSQMIAATVRASRHTYEVVGRLDANGRGGDGSDGVWSLGTLEDLDWVSKVTRPDVIVVALEERRGTLPVSEIVESKLQGTEIEDWPNFYEKLTGKIPVGNLRPSWLVFADGFKPARITVLTKRTIDLLVSLCVVVLSSPVMLLIAAAVRLDSPGPVFFRQDRLGRFGRVFRMLKFRSMRADADTSPPPPDAPDPRVTRVGRLLRRTRLDELPQLFNVILGDMSLVGPRPEWVALVPEFKAKVPLYLHRLAVKPGITGWAQVKNQYGATVGNTWDKLEYDLYYIKNMSIFLDMLILLHTVQIVLFTKGSGEWKQKQAPSTTSASYAG
;
A
#
# COMPACT_ATOMS: atom_id res chain seq x y z
N MET A 1 -8.64 5.75 12.84
CA MET A 1 -7.34 5.79 12.14
C MET A 1 -7.11 7.20 11.64
N PRO A 2 -6.04 7.89 12.01
CA PRO A 2 -5.73 9.21 11.44
C PRO A 2 -5.45 9.11 9.95
N ARG A 3 -5.81 10.16 9.22
CA ARG A 3 -5.56 10.27 7.79
C ARG A 3 -4.28 11.08 7.58
N VAL A 4 -3.21 10.43 7.13
CA VAL A 4 -1.91 11.05 6.88
C VAL A 4 -1.75 11.19 5.37
N PHE A 5 -1.67 12.42 4.89
CA PHE A 5 -1.60 12.74 3.45
C PHE A 5 -2.59 11.98 2.57
N GLY A 6 -3.84 11.84 3.05
CA GLY A 6 -4.90 11.15 2.33
C GLY A 6 -5.00 9.64 2.57
N HIS A 7 -4.02 9.02 3.20
CA HIS A 7 -4.00 7.59 3.49
C HIS A 7 -4.30 7.31 4.96
N TYR A 8 -5.11 6.27 5.23
CA TYR A 8 -5.44 5.87 6.60
C TYR A 8 -4.32 5.02 7.20
N VAL A 9 -3.68 5.54 8.24
CA VAL A 9 -2.59 4.85 8.95
C VAL A 9 -3.02 4.55 10.39
N PRO A 10 -2.87 3.32 10.89
CA PRO A 10 -3.14 3.03 12.29
C PRO A 10 -2.31 3.92 13.22
N ALA A 11 -2.94 4.56 14.21
CA ALA A 11 -2.24 5.44 15.16
C ALA A 11 -1.05 4.74 15.85
N ARG A 12 -1.18 3.44 16.11
CA ARG A 12 -0.12 2.60 16.70
C ARG A 12 1.14 2.56 15.84
N LEU A 13 1.00 2.54 14.52
CA LEU A 13 2.15 2.57 13.61
C LEU A 13 2.83 3.94 13.62
N LEU A 14 2.04 5.01 13.69
CA LEU A 14 2.58 6.37 13.75
C LEU A 14 3.37 6.60 15.04
N THR A 15 2.84 6.15 16.20
CA THR A 15 3.57 6.27 17.49
C THR A 15 4.84 5.44 17.51
N LEU A 16 4.82 4.23 16.94
CA LEU A 16 6.01 3.39 16.83
C LEU A 16 7.06 4.03 15.90
N ALA A 17 6.65 4.47 14.69
CA ALA A 17 7.56 5.09 13.73
C ALA A 17 8.14 6.42 14.27
N ALA A 18 7.32 7.22 14.94
CA ALA A 18 7.79 8.46 15.58
C ALA A 18 8.80 8.17 16.71
N GLY A 19 8.53 7.16 17.53
CA GLY A 19 9.47 6.74 18.59
C GLY A 19 10.80 6.23 18.02
N GLU A 20 10.76 5.41 16.96
CA GLU A 20 11.98 4.96 16.28
C GLU A 20 12.73 6.11 15.61
N ALA A 21 12.00 7.03 14.96
CA ALA A 21 12.61 8.22 14.39
C ALA A 21 13.36 9.04 15.45
N ALA A 22 12.73 9.28 16.60
CA ALA A 22 13.34 10.01 17.71
C ALA A 22 14.58 9.27 18.27
N ILE A 23 14.53 7.95 18.41
CA ILE A 23 15.64 7.13 18.88
C ILE A 23 16.82 7.21 17.91
N VAL A 24 16.59 6.96 16.61
CA VAL A 24 17.66 6.93 15.61
C VAL A 24 18.28 8.33 15.46
N PHE A 25 17.43 9.36 15.32
CA PHE A 25 17.87 10.74 15.20
C PHE A 25 18.68 11.18 16.44
N GLY A 26 18.14 10.92 17.65
CA GLY A 26 18.81 11.26 18.90
C GLY A 26 20.11 10.50 19.12
N SER A 27 20.20 9.25 18.69
CA SER A 27 21.41 8.42 18.81
C SER A 27 22.58 8.96 18.00
N VAL A 28 22.33 9.54 16.83
CA VAL A 28 23.38 10.21 16.04
C VAL A 28 23.89 11.44 16.77
N PHE A 29 22.98 12.28 17.29
CA PHE A 29 23.37 13.44 18.08
C PHE A 29 24.14 13.06 19.35
N LEU A 30 23.70 12.01 20.04
CA LEU A 30 24.43 11.47 21.18
C LEU A 30 25.84 11.01 20.81
N GLY A 31 25.95 10.33 19.64
CA GLY A 31 27.23 9.89 19.09
C GLY A 31 28.18 11.04 18.74
N LEU A 32 27.64 12.18 18.35
CA LEU A 32 28.41 13.39 18.05
C LEU A 32 28.76 14.21 19.29
N ALA A 33 27.89 14.19 20.34
CA ALA A 33 28.01 15.01 21.51
C ALA A 33 28.87 14.37 22.65
N LEU A 34 28.99 13.03 22.66
CA LEU A 34 29.73 12.34 23.73
C LEU A 34 31.26 12.49 23.55
N PRO A 35 31.97 13.20 24.45
CA PRO A 35 33.41 13.45 24.33
C PRO A 35 34.28 12.23 24.67
N LEU A 36 33.71 11.03 24.84
CA LEU A 36 34.42 9.77 25.19
C LEU A 36 35.53 9.38 24.20
N VAL A 37 35.86 10.31 23.32
CA VAL A 37 36.76 10.05 22.23
C VAL A 37 37.70 11.23 22.02
N GLY A 38 38.55 11.55 23.01
CA GLY A 38 39.84 12.23 22.87
C GLY A 38 40.15 13.08 21.63
N PHE A 39 39.19 13.80 21.09
CA PHE A 39 39.39 14.78 20.04
C PHE A 39 39.03 16.16 20.54
N HIS A 40 39.94 17.08 20.33
CA HIS A 40 39.68 18.51 20.45
C HIS A 40 38.35 18.84 19.82
N VAL A 41 37.47 19.42 20.62
CA VAL A 41 36.12 19.83 20.28
C VAL A 41 36.20 20.80 19.09
N ILE A 42 36.14 20.27 17.88
CA ILE A 42 35.46 20.99 16.80
C ILE A 42 34.01 20.89 17.24
N ARG A 43 33.47 21.97 17.84
CA ARG A 43 32.03 22.09 18.08
C ARG A 43 31.37 21.83 16.72
N PRO A 44 30.65 20.73 16.52
CA PRO A 44 29.88 20.62 15.30
C PRO A 44 28.91 21.78 15.36
N ALA A 45 29.03 22.71 14.43
CA ALA A 45 27.96 23.64 14.20
C ALA A 45 26.71 22.76 14.06
N TRP A 46 25.59 23.11 14.69
CA TRP A 46 24.34 22.33 14.69
C TRP A 46 23.92 21.88 13.29
N GLY A 47 24.51 22.45 12.21
CA GLY A 47 24.31 22.11 10.82
C GLY A 47 24.94 20.79 10.36
N ASP A 48 26.11 20.40 10.90
CA ASP A 48 26.86 19.27 10.30
C ASP A 48 26.31 17.89 10.69
N GLY A 49 25.56 17.79 11.80
CA GLY A 49 24.93 16.54 12.25
C GLY A 49 23.49 16.35 11.80
N PHE A 50 22.79 17.41 11.40
CA PHE A 50 21.36 17.35 11.09
C PHE A 50 21.07 16.53 9.81
N ALA A 51 21.77 16.82 8.73
CA ALA A 51 21.55 16.14 7.44
C ALA A 51 21.83 14.62 7.52
N PRO A 52 22.98 14.15 8.05
CA PRO A 52 23.20 12.70 8.20
C PRO A 52 22.21 12.04 9.17
N SER A 53 21.76 12.73 10.24
CA SER A 53 20.75 12.20 11.16
C SER A 53 19.40 12.01 10.46
N MET A 54 18.95 12.99 9.68
CA MET A 54 17.70 12.90 8.91
C MET A 54 17.76 11.79 7.85
N VAL A 55 18.87 11.70 7.13
CA VAL A 55 19.05 10.67 6.10
C VAL A 55 19.08 9.29 6.73
N LEU A 56 19.86 9.08 7.81
CA LEU A 56 19.92 7.79 8.49
C LEU A 56 18.56 7.39 9.09
N THR A 57 17.85 8.32 9.72
CA THR A 57 16.51 8.07 10.26
C THR A 57 15.56 7.62 9.14
N THR A 58 15.54 8.34 8.02
CA THR A 58 14.71 7.98 6.87
C THR A 58 15.07 6.61 6.31
N LEU A 59 16.37 6.29 6.21
CA LEU A 59 16.85 4.99 5.74
C LEU A 59 16.43 3.86 6.69
N VAL A 60 16.61 4.03 8.02
CA VAL A 60 16.22 3.00 9.00
C VAL A 60 14.72 2.75 8.94
N LEU A 61 13.88 3.79 8.94
CA LEU A 61 12.42 3.63 8.81
C LEU A 61 12.02 2.96 7.50
N SER A 62 12.67 3.33 6.39
CA SER A 62 12.42 2.73 5.08
C SER A 62 12.82 1.25 5.04
N MET A 63 13.99 0.90 5.57
CA MET A 63 14.44 -0.49 5.65
C MET A 63 13.61 -1.33 6.61
N ALA A 64 13.18 -0.75 7.75
CA ALA A 64 12.24 -1.40 8.66
C ALA A 64 10.88 -1.67 7.98
N HIS A 65 10.42 -0.76 7.12
CA HIS A 65 9.20 -0.97 6.32
C HIS A 65 9.41 -2.10 5.27
N ILE A 66 10.52 -2.09 4.55
CA ILE A 66 10.90 -3.13 3.58
C ILE A 66 11.04 -4.50 4.28
N ALA A 67 11.56 -4.54 5.51
CA ALA A 67 11.63 -5.76 6.32
C ALA A 67 10.26 -6.20 6.91
N ALA A 68 9.16 -5.57 6.50
CA ALA A 68 7.78 -5.80 6.95
C ALA A 68 7.54 -5.55 8.45
N LEU A 69 8.44 -4.83 9.13
CA LEU A 69 8.36 -4.57 10.57
C LEU A 69 7.20 -3.62 10.97
N TYR A 70 6.51 -3.02 10.01
CA TYR A 70 5.30 -2.21 10.21
C TYR A 70 4.02 -2.93 9.70
N ASP A 71 4.12 -4.22 9.34
CA ASP A 71 2.94 -5.01 8.98
C ASP A 71 2.21 -5.48 10.26
N THR A 72 1.03 -4.90 10.52
CA THR A 72 0.20 -5.23 11.69
C THR A 72 -0.48 -6.58 11.59
N ARG A 73 -0.39 -7.27 10.46
CA ARG A 73 -1.01 -8.58 10.22
C ARG A 73 -0.14 -9.75 10.67
N GLN A 74 1.13 -9.49 10.93
CA GLN A 74 2.12 -10.51 11.28
C GLN A 74 2.58 -10.33 12.73
N ASP A 75 2.33 -11.34 13.55
CA ASP A 75 2.88 -11.43 14.90
C ASP A 75 4.24 -12.14 14.81
N TYR A 76 5.32 -11.38 14.89
CA TYR A 76 6.67 -11.92 14.87
C TYR A 76 7.10 -12.45 16.24
N GLY A 77 7.67 -13.65 16.27
CA GLY A 77 8.42 -14.12 17.42
C GLY A 77 9.65 -13.22 17.70
N ARG A 78 10.13 -13.20 18.97
CA ARG A 78 11.25 -12.32 19.36
C ARG A 78 12.51 -12.52 18.49
N ALA A 79 12.81 -13.76 18.13
CA ALA A 79 13.97 -14.08 17.28
C ALA A 79 13.81 -13.53 15.86
N GLU A 80 12.62 -13.66 15.27
CA GLU A 80 12.33 -13.14 13.95
C GLU A 80 12.32 -11.60 13.93
N LEU A 81 11.76 -10.97 14.96
CA LEU A 81 11.81 -9.52 15.15
C LEU A 81 13.25 -9.02 15.20
N LEU A 82 14.10 -9.69 15.99
CA LEU A 82 15.51 -9.35 16.12
C LEU A 82 16.22 -9.49 14.76
N LEU A 83 16.02 -10.59 14.05
CA LEU A 83 16.62 -10.82 12.73
C LEU A 83 16.23 -9.74 11.71
N ARG A 84 14.94 -9.45 11.60
CA ARG A 84 14.42 -8.43 10.67
C ARG A 84 14.92 -7.02 11.00
N LEU A 85 14.96 -6.68 12.28
CA LEU A 85 15.49 -5.41 12.74
C LEU A 85 17.00 -5.30 12.45
N THR A 86 17.76 -6.37 12.68
CA THR A 86 19.19 -6.43 12.33
C THR A 86 19.40 -6.18 10.84
N ILE A 87 18.66 -6.87 9.99
CA ILE A 87 18.74 -6.68 8.52
C ILE A 87 18.43 -5.22 8.15
N ALA A 88 17.37 -4.63 8.71
CA ALA A 88 16.98 -3.26 8.43
C ALA A 88 18.06 -2.25 8.85
N PHE A 89 18.61 -2.39 10.05
CA PHE A 89 19.67 -1.50 10.55
C PHE A 89 20.96 -1.65 9.75
N VAL A 90 21.45 -2.87 9.56
CA VAL A 90 22.66 -3.13 8.78
C VAL A 90 22.53 -2.56 7.37
N ALA A 91 21.41 -2.80 6.69
CA ALA A 91 21.17 -2.27 5.35
C ALA A 91 21.15 -0.73 5.34
N ALA A 92 20.47 -0.08 6.29
CA ALA A 92 20.43 1.38 6.40
C ALA A 92 21.82 1.99 6.63
N TYR A 93 22.59 1.37 7.53
CA TYR A 93 23.96 1.83 7.85
C TYR A 93 24.95 1.59 6.71
N LEU A 94 24.81 0.52 5.93
CA LEU A 94 25.59 0.31 4.73
C LEU A 94 25.26 1.34 3.65
N VAL A 95 23.98 1.66 3.46
CA VAL A 95 23.56 2.67 2.47
C VAL A 95 24.09 4.06 2.84
N ILE A 96 23.99 4.49 4.11
CA ILE A 96 24.51 5.80 4.50
C ILE A 96 26.05 5.85 4.42
N ALA A 97 26.74 4.76 4.73
CA ALA A 97 28.19 4.68 4.57
C ALA A 97 28.60 4.82 3.09
N MET A 98 27.87 4.16 2.19
CA MET A 98 28.06 4.28 0.76
C MET A 98 27.75 5.71 0.26
N LEU A 99 26.63 6.31 0.68
CA LEU A 99 26.29 7.69 0.33
C LEU A 99 27.34 8.68 0.85
N GLY A 100 27.84 8.49 2.07
CA GLY A 100 28.91 9.31 2.66
C GLY A 100 30.22 9.28 1.87
N TYR A 101 30.49 8.18 1.14
CA TYR A 101 31.66 8.12 0.26
C TYR A 101 31.53 9.08 -0.94
N PHE A 102 30.32 9.26 -1.47
CA PHE A 102 30.07 10.16 -2.61
C PHE A 102 29.71 11.59 -2.19
N ILE A 103 29.10 11.75 -1.02
CA ILE A 103 28.56 13.02 -0.52
C ILE A 103 29.22 13.34 0.82
N LEU A 104 30.27 14.19 0.79
CA LEU A 104 31.08 14.48 1.97
C LEU A 104 30.26 14.98 3.17
N HIS A 105 29.19 15.75 2.94
CA HIS A 105 28.31 16.25 4.01
C HIS A 105 27.44 15.17 4.71
N LEU A 106 27.42 13.95 4.18
CA LEU A 106 26.76 12.81 4.82
C LEU A 106 27.71 11.89 5.58
N THR A 107 29.00 12.22 5.62
CA THR A 107 29.97 11.42 6.39
C THR A 107 29.76 11.59 7.89
N LEU A 108 29.55 10.48 8.58
CA LEU A 108 29.57 10.41 10.02
C LEU A 108 30.97 10.01 10.49
N ALA A 109 31.48 10.67 11.52
CA ALA A 109 32.72 10.24 12.17
C ALA A 109 32.59 8.77 12.58
N ARG A 110 33.61 7.92 12.33
CA ARG A 110 33.56 6.46 12.56
C ARG A 110 33.01 6.09 13.95
N LYS A 111 33.37 6.87 14.97
CA LYS A 111 32.96 6.63 16.36
C LYS A 111 31.49 7.03 16.57
N ALA A 112 31.03 8.16 16.02
CA ALA A 112 29.61 8.56 16.05
C ALA A 112 28.74 7.54 15.30
N PHE A 113 29.22 7.01 14.18
CA PHE A 113 28.58 5.96 13.40
C PHE A 113 28.39 4.68 14.21
N LEU A 114 29.47 4.18 14.87
CA LEU A 114 29.39 2.98 15.70
C LEU A 114 28.56 3.21 16.95
N LEU A 115 28.71 4.34 17.62
CA LEU A 115 27.96 4.65 18.83
C LEU A 115 26.47 4.81 18.54
N SER A 116 26.12 5.45 17.43
CA SER A 116 24.72 5.57 17.00
C SER A 116 24.09 4.20 16.72
N PHE A 117 24.82 3.25 16.12
CA PHE A 117 24.34 1.89 15.92
C PHE A 117 24.12 1.16 17.26
N VAL A 118 25.13 1.20 18.14
CA VAL A 118 25.09 0.49 19.44
C VAL A 118 23.99 1.05 20.36
N THR A 119 23.63 2.32 20.22
CA THR A 119 22.56 2.94 21.03
C THR A 119 21.19 2.80 20.37
N ALA A 120 21.08 3.07 19.05
CA ALA A 120 19.81 3.07 18.35
C ALA A 120 19.21 1.66 18.20
N PHE A 121 20.03 0.65 17.88
CA PHE A 121 19.54 -0.70 17.64
C PHE A 121 18.88 -1.34 18.87
N PRO A 122 19.54 -1.42 20.07
CA PRO A 122 18.89 -1.98 21.24
C PRO A 122 17.71 -1.13 21.73
N ALA A 123 17.79 0.19 21.62
CA ALA A 123 16.70 1.08 22.00
C ALA A 123 15.47 0.88 21.10
N SER A 124 15.65 0.73 19.80
CA SER A 124 14.56 0.41 18.86
C SER A 124 13.97 -0.99 19.12
N PHE A 125 14.81 -1.97 19.42
CA PHE A 125 14.33 -3.30 19.80
C PHE A 125 13.50 -3.26 21.09
N LEU A 126 13.99 -2.56 22.11
CA LEU A 126 13.27 -2.39 23.38
C LEU A 126 11.97 -1.62 23.18
N LEU A 127 11.98 -0.53 22.41
CA LEU A 127 10.78 0.22 22.05
C LEU A 127 9.70 -0.71 21.47
N ARG A 128 10.08 -1.58 20.52
CA ARG A 128 9.15 -2.53 19.90
C ARG A 128 8.60 -3.55 20.88
N LEU A 129 9.43 -4.07 21.79
CA LEU A 129 8.96 -4.98 22.82
C LEU A 129 7.99 -4.31 23.80
N VAL A 130 8.29 -3.09 24.24
CA VAL A 130 7.43 -2.30 25.13
C VAL A 130 6.14 -1.91 24.42
N HIS A 131 6.26 -1.35 23.21
CA HIS A 131 5.10 -0.97 22.40
C HIS A 131 4.18 -2.17 22.11
N GLY A 132 4.75 -3.34 21.80
CA GLY A 132 4.00 -4.57 21.60
C GLY A 132 3.24 -5.00 22.86
N ARG A 133 3.85 -4.90 24.05
CA ARG A 133 3.19 -5.20 25.34
C ARG A 133 2.08 -4.21 25.66
N LEU A 134 2.36 -2.91 25.55
CA LEU A 134 1.37 -1.85 25.83
C LEU A 134 0.17 -1.94 24.89
N THR A 135 0.40 -2.20 23.60
CA THR A 135 -0.68 -2.34 22.63
C THR A 135 -1.43 -3.67 22.76
N ALA A 136 -0.78 -4.73 23.27
CA ALA A 136 -1.47 -5.99 23.61
C ALA A 136 -2.39 -5.84 24.83
N GLN A 137 -2.01 -5.02 25.82
CA GLN A 137 -2.85 -4.71 26.97
C GLN A 137 -4.01 -3.76 26.62
N SER A 138 -3.80 -2.83 25.69
CA SER A 138 -4.85 -1.92 25.19
C SER A 138 -5.70 -2.57 24.08
N ARG A 139 -6.12 -3.82 24.29
CA ARG A 139 -6.96 -4.60 23.35
C ARG A 139 -8.42 -4.18 23.31
N ALA A 140 -8.81 -3.01 23.83
CA ALA A 140 -10.15 -2.50 23.64
C ALA A 140 -10.35 -2.24 22.14
N ARG A 141 -11.04 -3.17 21.48
CA ARG A 141 -11.49 -2.96 20.09
C ARG A 141 -12.49 -1.84 20.10
N ARG A 142 -12.41 -0.95 19.11
CA ARG A 142 -13.42 0.09 18.96
C ARG A 142 -14.74 -0.56 18.58
N LYS A 143 -15.77 -0.26 19.37
CA LYS A 143 -17.11 -0.78 19.19
C LYS A 143 -17.80 -0.13 18.01
N VAL A 144 -18.31 -0.91 17.08
CA VAL A 144 -19.02 -0.46 15.89
C VAL A 144 -20.48 -0.90 15.96
N LEU A 145 -21.39 0.06 15.87
CA LEU A 145 -22.81 -0.19 15.69
C LEU A 145 -23.17 0.05 14.23
N LEU A 146 -23.86 -0.90 13.58
CA LEU A 146 -24.30 -0.79 12.20
C LEU A 146 -25.75 -0.34 12.12
N LEU A 147 -26.05 0.65 11.27
CA LEU A 147 -27.42 1.05 10.93
C LEU A 147 -27.78 0.47 9.57
N GLY A 148 -28.60 -0.58 9.57
CA GLY A 148 -29.06 -1.33 8.39
C GLY A 148 -28.73 -2.82 8.47
N SER A 149 -29.54 -3.63 7.77
CA SER A 149 -29.45 -5.10 7.76
C SER A 149 -29.16 -5.70 6.37
N GLY A 150 -29.11 -4.88 5.31
CA GLY A 150 -28.88 -5.31 3.93
C GLY A 150 -27.47 -5.87 3.66
N GLU A 151 -27.19 -6.19 2.38
CA GLU A 151 -25.93 -6.77 1.92
C GLU A 151 -24.72 -5.93 2.32
N VAL A 152 -24.84 -4.61 2.29
CA VAL A 152 -23.79 -3.67 2.68
C VAL A 152 -23.41 -3.85 4.16
N SER A 153 -24.41 -4.00 5.04
CA SER A 153 -24.18 -4.22 6.47
C SER A 153 -23.45 -5.53 6.72
N GLN A 154 -23.84 -6.60 6.02
CA GLN A 154 -23.19 -7.90 6.09
C GLN A 154 -21.74 -7.84 5.59
N MET A 155 -21.50 -7.16 4.46
CA MET A 155 -20.17 -6.94 3.92
C MET A 155 -19.26 -6.19 4.91
N ILE A 156 -19.76 -5.13 5.55
CA ILE A 156 -19.01 -4.37 6.57
C ILE A 156 -18.71 -5.26 7.78
N ALA A 157 -19.69 -6.02 8.27
CA ALA A 157 -19.51 -6.93 9.40
C ALA A 157 -18.44 -8.00 9.11
N ALA A 158 -18.47 -8.62 7.92
CA ALA A 158 -17.46 -9.57 7.48
C ALA A 158 -16.07 -8.93 7.38
N THR A 159 -15.99 -7.71 6.86
CA THR A 159 -14.74 -6.95 6.74
C THR A 159 -14.16 -6.61 8.11
N VAL A 160 -14.99 -6.18 9.07
CA VAL A 160 -14.56 -5.90 10.45
C VAL A 160 -14.03 -7.18 11.11
N ARG A 161 -14.72 -8.31 10.94
CA ARG A 161 -14.25 -9.61 11.47
C ARG A 161 -12.92 -10.05 10.87
N ALA A 162 -12.72 -9.85 9.57
CA ALA A 162 -11.44 -10.14 8.92
C ALA A 162 -10.30 -9.25 9.42
N SER A 163 -10.60 -8.04 9.85
CA SER A 163 -9.61 -7.06 10.36
C SER A 163 -9.25 -7.21 11.84
N ARG A 164 -9.44 -8.38 12.43
CA ARG A 164 -9.27 -8.96 13.78
C ARG A 164 -8.84 -8.10 14.98
N HIS A 165 -8.26 -6.92 14.80
CA HIS A 165 -7.54 -6.22 15.88
C HIS A 165 -7.97 -4.78 16.17
N THR A 166 -8.79 -4.15 15.35
CA THR A 166 -9.07 -2.71 15.47
C THR A 166 -10.51 -2.41 15.86
N TYR A 167 -11.46 -3.15 15.31
CA TYR A 167 -12.88 -2.91 15.47
C TYR A 167 -13.62 -4.20 15.87
N GLU A 168 -14.76 -4.01 16.56
CA GLU A 168 -15.68 -5.07 16.93
C GLU A 168 -17.12 -4.61 16.68
N VAL A 169 -17.89 -5.38 15.92
CA VAL A 169 -19.30 -5.08 15.71
C VAL A 169 -20.08 -5.51 16.95
N VAL A 170 -20.70 -4.56 17.64
CA VAL A 170 -21.52 -4.83 18.83
C VAL A 170 -22.94 -5.24 18.49
N GLY A 171 -23.42 -4.87 17.30
CA GLY A 171 -24.73 -5.23 16.79
C GLY A 171 -25.15 -4.36 15.64
N ARG A 172 -26.39 -4.55 15.19
CA ARG A 172 -27.03 -3.72 14.15
C ARG A 172 -28.43 -3.30 14.56
N LEU A 173 -28.88 -2.17 14.01
CA LEU A 173 -30.25 -1.70 14.07
C LEU A 173 -30.85 -1.73 12.67
N ASP A 174 -32.09 -2.19 12.56
CA ASP A 174 -32.79 -2.33 11.29
C ASP A 174 -34.02 -1.43 11.21
N ALA A 175 -34.36 -0.96 10.01
CA ALA A 175 -35.54 -0.14 9.80
C ALA A 175 -36.86 -0.84 10.15
N ASN A 176 -36.93 -2.15 9.98
CA ASN A 176 -38.17 -2.94 10.12
C ASN A 176 -38.20 -3.85 11.34
N GLY A 177 -37.24 -3.81 12.23
CA GLY A 177 -37.17 -4.68 13.41
C GLY A 177 -37.05 -6.19 13.09
N ARG A 178 -37.03 -6.56 11.82
CA ARG A 178 -36.82 -7.93 11.37
C ARG A 178 -35.33 -8.22 11.42
N GLY A 179 -34.80 -8.22 12.63
CA GLY A 179 -33.44 -8.62 12.87
C GLY A 179 -33.16 -9.95 12.25
N GLY A 180 -32.17 -10.07 11.39
CA GLY A 180 -31.68 -11.37 10.95
C GLY A 180 -31.33 -12.21 12.17
N ASP A 181 -31.52 -13.50 12.05
CA ASP A 181 -31.35 -14.55 13.07
C ASP A 181 -29.90 -14.71 13.59
N GLY A 182 -29.02 -13.71 13.34
CA GLY A 182 -27.61 -13.78 13.70
C GLY A 182 -26.81 -14.79 12.86
N SER A 183 -27.41 -15.32 11.77
CA SER A 183 -26.74 -16.26 10.87
C SER A 183 -25.41 -15.73 10.29
N ASP A 184 -25.30 -14.41 10.15
CA ASP A 184 -24.08 -13.70 9.79
C ASP A 184 -23.19 -13.32 11.01
N GLY A 185 -23.54 -13.80 12.23
CA GLY A 185 -22.82 -13.55 13.47
C GLY A 185 -22.91 -12.11 13.98
N VAL A 186 -23.90 -11.33 13.53
CA VAL A 186 -24.21 -9.98 14.05
C VAL A 186 -25.65 -9.97 14.54
N TRP A 187 -25.82 -9.71 15.84
CA TRP A 187 -27.13 -9.64 16.47
C TRP A 187 -27.87 -8.36 16.10
N SER A 188 -29.14 -8.46 15.83
CA SER A 188 -30.04 -7.31 15.81
C SER A 188 -30.34 -6.88 17.23
N LEU A 189 -30.13 -5.61 17.51
CA LEU A 189 -30.36 -4.99 18.82
C LEU A 189 -31.69 -4.23 18.91
N GLY A 190 -32.44 -4.18 17.80
CA GLY A 190 -33.71 -3.48 17.72
C GLY A 190 -33.92 -2.75 16.40
N THR A 191 -34.80 -1.75 16.45
CA THR A 191 -35.13 -0.87 15.32
C THR A 191 -34.27 0.39 15.31
N LEU A 192 -34.34 1.18 14.24
CA LEU A 192 -33.66 2.47 14.18
C LEU A 192 -34.20 3.46 15.23
N GLU A 193 -35.43 3.31 15.70
CA GLU A 193 -36.04 4.12 16.77
C GLU A 193 -35.37 3.86 18.13
N ASP A 194 -34.79 2.67 18.30
CA ASP A 194 -34.09 2.28 19.53
C ASP A 194 -32.66 2.85 19.62
N LEU A 195 -32.20 3.65 18.61
CA LEU A 195 -30.82 4.09 18.50
C LEU A 195 -30.30 4.81 19.74
N ASP A 196 -31.11 5.68 20.33
CA ASP A 196 -30.73 6.44 21.54
C ASP A 196 -30.48 5.49 22.72
N TRP A 197 -31.41 4.56 22.98
CA TRP A 197 -31.27 3.58 24.05
C TRP A 197 -30.08 2.63 23.81
N VAL A 198 -29.96 2.06 22.59
CA VAL A 198 -28.87 1.13 22.25
C VAL A 198 -27.52 1.83 22.34
N SER A 199 -27.41 3.11 21.92
CA SER A 199 -26.18 3.88 22.02
C SER A 199 -25.75 4.10 23.47
N LYS A 200 -26.69 4.39 24.37
CA LYS A 200 -26.43 4.55 25.81
C LYS A 200 -25.96 3.26 26.48
N VAL A 201 -26.53 2.11 26.07
CA VAL A 201 -26.18 0.79 26.62
C VAL A 201 -24.87 0.26 26.07
N THR A 202 -24.71 0.26 24.76
CA THR A 202 -23.54 -0.35 24.08
C THR A 202 -22.32 0.55 24.05
N ARG A 203 -22.54 1.87 24.14
CA ARG A 203 -21.52 2.94 24.04
C ARG A 203 -20.59 2.69 22.84
N PRO A 204 -21.12 2.76 21.61
CA PRO A 204 -20.31 2.52 20.42
C PRO A 204 -19.31 3.67 20.21
N ASP A 205 -18.08 3.34 19.81
CA ASP A 205 -17.11 4.34 19.40
C ASP A 205 -17.41 4.89 18.00
N VAL A 206 -18.05 4.06 17.16
CA VAL A 206 -18.39 4.41 15.79
C VAL A 206 -19.78 3.87 15.44
N ILE A 207 -20.59 4.72 14.84
CA ILE A 207 -21.85 4.33 14.19
C ILE A 207 -21.64 4.39 12.69
N VAL A 208 -21.85 3.24 12.00
CA VAL A 208 -21.71 3.16 10.53
C VAL A 208 -23.09 3.11 9.90
N VAL A 209 -23.37 4.12 9.05
CA VAL A 209 -24.64 4.20 8.33
C VAL A 209 -24.55 3.33 7.08
N ALA A 210 -25.16 2.13 7.13
CA ALA A 210 -25.19 1.12 6.06
C ALA A 210 -26.61 0.91 5.49
N LEU A 211 -27.46 1.94 5.59
CA LEU A 211 -28.81 1.93 5.04
C LEU A 211 -28.79 2.07 3.51
N GLU A 212 -29.51 1.20 2.82
CA GLU A 212 -29.71 1.28 1.38
C GLU A 212 -30.60 2.47 1.00
N GLU A 213 -31.71 2.67 1.73
CA GLU A 213 -32.60 3.82 1.58
C GLU A 213 -32.50 4.70 2.83
N ARG A 214 -32.16 5.96 2.63
CA ARG A 214 -31.97 6.94 3.72
C ARG A 214 -33.10 7.93 3.87
N ARG A 215 -33.91 8.10 2.80
CA ARG A 215 -34.99 9.09 2.82
C ARG A 215 -36.11 8.61 3.72
N GLY A 216 -36.39 9.41 4.77
CA GLY A 216 -37.47 9.12 5.70
C GLY A 216 -37.20 8.00 6.72
N THR A 217 -36.08 7.29 6.62
CA THR A 217 -35.73 6.19 7.53
C THR A 217 -34.55 6.48 8.45
N LEU A 218 -33.73 7.48 8.11
CA LEU A 218 -32.54 7.81 8.91
C LEU A 218 -32.96 8.59 10.18
N PRO A 219 -32.65 8.09 11.40
CA PRO A 219 -32.95 8.77 12.67
C PRO A 219 -31.95 9.91 12.90
N VAL A 220 -32.18 11.05 12.19
CA VAL A 220 -31.21 12.16 12.14
C VAL A 220 -30.97 12.77 13.50
N SER A 221 -32.04 12.95 14.31
CA SER A 221 -31.97 13.54 15.64
C SER A 221 -31.08 12.75 16.57
N GLU A 222 -31.29 11.43 16.62
CA GLU A 222 -30.58 10.48 17.49
C GLU A 222 -29.11 10.32 17.05
N ILE A 223 -28.85 10.38 15.72
CA ILE A 223 -27.48 10.37 15.17
C ILE A 223 -26.74 11.64 15.56
N VAL A 224 -27.39 12.81 15.48
CA VAL A 224 -26.77 14.09 15.88
C VAL A 224 -26.50 14.09 17.38
N GLU A 225 -27.41 13.58 18.20
CA GLU A 225 -27.21 13.46 19.64
C GLU A 225 -26.03 12.56 19.98
N SER A 226 -25.97 11.36 19.38
CA SER A 226 -24.82 10.44 19.53
C SER A 226 -23.50 11.08 19.13
N LYS A 227 -23.51 11.89 18.06
CA LYS A 227 -22.32 12.63 17.60
C LYS A 227 -21.89 13.70 18.60
N LEU A 228 -22.84 14.43 19.18
CA LEU A 228 -22.54 15.44 20.21
C LEU A 228 -22.02 14.80 21.51
N GLN A 229 -22.40 13.56 21.79
CA GLN A 229 -21.89 12.75 22.91
C GLN A 229 -20.50 12.15 22.62
N GLY A 230 -19.91 12.38 21.42
CA GLY A 230 -18.55 11.98 21.07
C GLY A 230 -18.45 10.70 20.24
N THR A 231 -19.57 10.07 19.83
CA THR A 231 -19.54 8.93 18.92
C THR A 231 -19.18 9.38 17.49
N GLU A 232 -18.25 8.70 16.85
CA GLU A 232 -17.87 8.95 15.45
C GLU A 232 -18.95 8.40 14.52
N ILE A 233 -19.51 9.24 13.64
CA ILE A 233 -20.51 8.81 12.66
C ILE A 233 -19.85 8.73 11.30
N GLU A 234 -19.91 7.57 10.68
CA GLU A 234 -19.29 7.34 9.37
C GLU A 234 -20.30 6.76 8.37
N ASP A 235 -20.18 7.20 7.13
CA ASP A 235 -20.85 6.54 6.02
C ASP A 235 -20.10 5.25 5.64
N TRP A 236 -20.83 4.19 5.31
CA TRP A 236 -20.26 2.88 5.05
C TRP A 236 -19.17 2.85 3.97
N PRO A 237 -19.22 3.62 2.85
CA PRO A 237 -18.14 3.59 1.87
C PRO A 237 -16.83 4.15 2.43
N ASN A 238 -16.91 5.19 3.25
CA ASN A 238 -15.74 5.77 3.89
C ASN A 238 -15.15 4.84 4.95
N PHE A 239 -16.02 4.18 5.72
CA PHE A 239 -15.60 3.19 6.70
C PHE A 239 -14.95 1.96 6.03
N TYR A 240 -15.53 1.46 4.95
CA TYR A 240 -14.96 0.37 4.15
C TYR A 240 -13.59 0.76 3.57
N GLU A 241 -13.49 1.95 2.99
CA GLU A 241 -12.24 2.52 2.47
C GLU A 241 -11.15 2.57 3.56
N LYS A 242 -11.52 3.04 4.76
CA LYS A 242 -10.63 3.13 5.92
C LYS A 242 -10.11 1.77 6.38
N LEU A 243 -10.93 0.71 6.30
CA LEU A 243 -10.56 -0.65 6.69
C LEU A 243 -9.71 -1.37 5.65
N THR A 244 -10.06 -1.22 4.38
CA THR A 244 -9.55 -2.09 3.30
C THR A 244 -8.51 -1.41 2.41
N GLY A 245 -8.52 -0.08 2.33
CA GLY A 245 -7.78 0.66 1.32
C GLY A 245 -8.31 0.43 -0.10
N LYS A 246 -9.64 0.18 -0.24
CA LYS A 246 -10.37 -0.05 -1.47
C LYS A 246 -11.58 0.88 -1.55
N ILE A 247 -12.09 1.13 -2.74
CA ILE A 247 -13.40 1.76 -2.96
C ILE A 247 -14.37 0.69 -3.46
N PRO A 248 -15.46 0.39 -2.75
CA PRO A 248 -16.36 -0.73 -3.05
C PRO A 248 -17.28 -0.42 -4.25
N VAL A 249 -16.74 -0.48 -5.46
CA VAL A 249 -17.40 -0.03 -6.71
C VAL A 249 -18.74 -0.72 -6.96
N GLY A 250 -18.87 -2.00 -6.61
CA GLY A 250 -20.06 -2.81 -6.87
C GLY A 250 -21.31 -2.32 -6.14
N ASN A 251 -21.14 -1.80 -4.93
CA ASN A 251 -22.24 -1.41 -4.04
C ASN A 251 -22.41 0.12 -3.95
N LEU A 252 -21.58 0.90 -4.70
CA LEU A 252 -21.66 2.34 -4.66
C LEU A 252 -22.73 2.90 -5.58
N ARG A 253 -23.51 3.85 -5.06
CA ARG A 253 -24.33 4.70 -5.91
C ARG A 253 -23.42 5.62 -6.74
N PRO A 254 -23.66 5.80 -8.06
CA PRO A 254 -22.84 6.68 -8.90
C PRO A 254 -22.73 8.11 -8.34
N SER A 255 -23.76 8.58 -7.66
CA SER A 255 -23.78 9.91 -6.99
C SER A 255 -22.68 10.05 -5.93
N TRP A 256 -22.30 8.97 -5.27
CA TRP A 256 -21.22 9.03 -4.28
C TRP A 256 -19.88 9.45 -4.92
N LEU A 257 -19.54 8.90 -6.09
CA LEU A 257 -18.33 9.29 -6.81
C LEU A 257 -18.31 10.77 -7.23
N VAL A 258 -19.50 11.33 -7.50
CA VAL A 258 -19.63 12.76 -7.87
C VAL A 258 -19.35 13.68 -6.67
N PHE A 259 -19.81 13.29 -5.48
CA PHE A 259 -19.72 14.11 -4.27
C PHE A 259 -18.58 13.72 -3.33
N ALA A 260 -17.89 12.59 -3.61
CA ALA A 260 -16.78 12.16 -2.78
C ALA A 260 -15.59 13.12 -2.91
N ASP A 261 -15.04 13.51 -1.77
CA ASP A 261 -13.79 14.26 -1.71
C ASP A 261 -12.62 13.44 -2.28
N GLY A 262 -11.64 14.13 -2.83
CA GLY A 262 -10.48 13.52 -3.47
C GLY A 262 -10.60 13.58 -4.99
N PHE A 263 -10.14 12.58 -5.73
CA PHE A 263 -10.15 12.47 -7.20
C PHE A 263 -9.56 13.67 -7.98
N LYS A 264 -9.26 14.78 -7.32
CA LYS A 264 -8.66 15.98 -7.93
C LYS A 264 -7.39 16.35 -7.16
N PRO A 265 -6.24 15.77 -7.53
CA PRO A 265 -4.97 16.11 -6.88
C PRO A 265 -4.63 17.58 -7.13
N ALA A 266 -4.03 18.23 -6.13
CA ALA A 266 -3.53 19.59 -6.28
C ALA A 266 -2.48 19.67 -7.40
N ARG A 267 -2.45 20.78 -8.14
CA ARG A 267 -1.48 20.98 -9.23
C ARG A 267 -0.03 20.79 -8.77
N ILE A 268 0.27 21.25 -7.56
CA ILE A 268 1.59 21.09 -6.96
C ILE A 268 1.94 19.62 -6.75
N THR A 269 0.99 18.79 -6.30
CA THR A 269 1.20 17.33 -6.15
C THR A 269 1.54 16.68 -7.49
N VAL A 270 0.82 17.04 -8.54
CA VAL A 270 1.07 16.51 -9.90
C VAL A 270 2.44 16.93 -10.43
N LEU A 271 2.82 18.20 -10.22
CA LEU A 271 4.13 18.72 -10.65
C LEU A 271 5.26 18.06 -9.86
N THR A 272 5.17 18.03 -8.53
CA THR A 272 6.18 17.39 -7.66
C THR A 272 6.33 15.91 -8.00
N LYS A 273 5.21 15.19 -8.20
CA LYS A 273 5.24 13.80 -8.65
C LYS A 273 5.97 13.65 -9.97
N ARG A 274 5.70 14.51 -10.95
CA ARG A 274 6.37 14.46 -12.26
C ARG A 274 7.88 14.71 -12.14
N THR A 275 8.29 15.65 -11.30
CA THR A 275 9.70 15.92 -11.04
C THR A 275 10.39 14.70 -10.40
N ILE A 276 9.77 14.09 -9.39
CA ILE A 276 10.28 12.88 -8.74
C ILE A 276 10.36 11.72 -9.75
N ASP A 277 9.30 11.50 -10.54
CA ASP A 277 9.28 10.47 -11.59
C ASP A 277 10.46 10.61 -12.54
N LEU A 278 10.75 11.84 -13.02
CA LEU A 278 11.85 12.12 -13.94
C LEU A 278 13.21 11.90 -13.27
N LEU A 279 13.45 12.49 -12.11
CA LEU A 279 14.73 12.40 -11.41
C LEU A 279 15.06 10.96 -11.04
N VAL A 280 14.11 10.24 -10.45
CA VAL A 280 14.31 8.84 -10.05
C VAL A 280 14.51 7.95 -11.29
N SER A 281 13.69 8.11 -12.33
CA SER A 281 13.83 7.30 -13.55
C SER A 281 15.15 7.55 -14.24
N LEU A 282 15.61 8.80 -14.35
CA LEU A 282 16.90 9.12 -14.94
C LEU A 282 18.05 8.52 -14.13
N CYS A 283 18.01 8.68 -12.81
CA CYS A 283 19.01 8.11 -11.91
C CYS A 283 19.07 6.57 -12.05
N VAL A 284 17.91 5.90 -12.02
CA VAL A 284 17.84 4.43 -12.14
C VAL A 284 18.33 3.98 -13.53
N VAL A 285 17.98 4.68 -14.62
CA VAL A 285 18.46 4.35 -15.98
C VAL A 285 19.97 4.47 -16.05
N VAL A 286 20.56 5.55 -15.53
CA VAL A 286 22.03 5.74 -15.54
C VAL A 286 22.71 4.64 -14.71
N LEU A 287 22.25 4.37 -13.49
CA LEU A 287 22.84 3.37 -12.61
C LEU A 287 22.68 1.94 -13.15
N SER A 288 21.53 1.65 -13.77
CA SER A 288 21.25 0.32 -14.32
C SER A 288 21.75 0.14 -15.76
N SER A 289 22.28 1.16 -16.42
CA SER A 289 22.71 1.11 -17.83
C SER A 289 23.73 -0.03 -18.12
N PRO A 290 24.75 -0.30 -17.29
CA PRO A 290 25.66 -1.43 -17.54
C PRO A 290 24.90 -2.78 -17.49
N VAL A 291 23.99 -2.94 -16.53
CA VAL A 291 23.17 -4.13 -16.39
C VAL A 291 22.21 -4.26 -17.58
N MET A 292 21.59 -3.15 -18.00
CA MET A 292 20.70 -3.15 -19.16
C MET A 292 21.42 -3.54 -20.45
N LEU A 293 22.67 -3.12 -20.64
CA LEU A 293 23.50 -3.53 -21.78
C LEU A 293 23.82 -5.03 -21.74
N LEU A 294 24.19 -5.58 -20.56
CA LEU A 294 24.42 -7.00 -20.38
C LEU A 294 23.14 -7.81 -20.66
N ILE A 295 21.99 -7.35 -20.18
CA ILE A 295 20.69 -7.99 -20.47
C ILE A 295 20.40 -7.94 -21.97
N ALA A 296 20.62 -6.82 -22.63
CA ALA A 296 20.42 -6.68 -24.07
C ALA A 296 21.26 -7.68 -24.88
N ALA A 297 22.54 -7.84 -24.52
CA ALA A 297 23.43 -8.83 -25.11
C ALA A 297 22.92 -10.27 -24.83
N ALA A 298 22.57 -10.59 -23.59
CA ALA A 298 22.04 -11.91 -23.21
C ALA A 298 20.75 -12.26 -23.96
N VAL A 299 19.80 -11.34 -24.10
CA VAL A 299 18.56 -11.53 -24.85
C VAL A 299 18.84 -11.80 -26.33
N ARG A 300 19.84 -11.11 -26.92
CA ARG A 300 20.21 -11.27 -28.32
C ARG A 300 20.89 -12.63 -28.58
N LEU A 301 21.68 -13.10 -27.63
CA LEU A 301 22.38 -14.40 -27.72
C LEU A 301 21.44 -15.56 -27.46
N ASP A 302 20.45 -15.43 -26.59
CA ASP A 302 19.52 -16.49 -26.20
C ASP A 302 18.49 -16.84 -27.31
N SER A 303 18.08 -15.84 -28.12
CA SER A 303 17.16 -16.08 -29.24
C SER A 303 17.28 -14.99 -30.33
N PRO A 304 17.08 -15.35 -31.63
CA PRO A 304 17.07 -14.37 -32.72
C PRO A 304 15.91 -13.36 -32.58
N GLY A 305 16.12 -12.10 -33.02
CA GLY A 305 15.09 -11.05 -33.03
C GLY A 305 15.46 -9.81 -32.21
N PRO A 306 14.53 -8.85 -32.05
CA PRO A 306 14.79 -7.57 -31.37
C PRO A 306 15.02 -7.77 -29.88
N VAL A 307 15.82 -6.88 -29.25
CA VAL A 307 16.09 -6.89 -27.80
C VAL A 307 14.86 -6.45 -27.01
N PHE A 308 14.14 -5.46 -27.54
CA PHE A 308 12.96 -4.89 -26.89
C PHE A 308 11.68 -5.47 -27.48
N PHE A 309 10.76 -5.79 -26.60
CA PHE A 309 9.38 -6.08 -26.90
C PHE A 309 8.56 -4.81 -26.73
N ARG A 310 7.66 -4.53 -27.66
CA ARG A 310 6.77 -3.37 -27.67
C ARG A 310 5.34 -3.84 -27.71
N GLN A 311 4.48 -3.28 -26.86
CA GLN A 311 3.06 -3.60 -26.81
C GLN A 311 2.21 -2.36 -26.61
N ASP A 312 1.16 -2.25 -27.40
CA ASP A 312 0.21 -1.15 -27.29
C ASP A 312 -0.64 -1.30 -26.03
N ARG A 313 -0.61 -0.26 -25.19
CA ARG A 313 -1.31 -0.18 -23.90
C ARG A 313 -2.11 1.11 -23.82
N LEU A 314 -3.19 1.08 -23.00
CA LEU A 314 -3.93 2.30 -22.69
C LEU A 314 -3.24 3.11 -21.60
N GLY A 315 -2.98 4.36 -21.91
CA GLY A 315 -2.47 5.37 -21.01
C GLY A 315 -3.55 6.32 -20.50
N ARG A 316 -3.13 7.48 -19.98
CA ARG A 316 -4.03 8.49 -19.43
C ARG A 316 -5.06 8.97 -20.46
N PHE A 317 -6.33 9.05 -20.03
CA PHE A 317 -7.48 9.45 -20.87
C PHE A 317 -7.69 8.58 -22.10
N GLY A 318 -7.26 7.30 -22.04
CA GLY A 318 -7.44 6.36 -23.14
C GLY A 318 -6.46 6.53 -24.30
N ARG A 319 -5.42 7.35 -24.19
CA ARG A 319 -4.38 7.48 -25.22
C ARG A 319 -3.57 6.19 -25.29
N VAL A 320 -3.43 5.64 -26.50
CA VAL A 320 -2.59 4.46 -26.73
C VAL A 320 -1.11 4.87 -26.72
N PHE A 321 -0.27 4.10 -26.04
CA PHE A 321 1.18 4.25 -26.07
C PHE A 321 1.87 2.88 -26.18
N ARG A 322 3.12 2.87 -26.64
CA ARG A 322 3.93 1.65 -26.77
C ARG A 322 4.76 1.42 -25.50
N MET A 323 4.34 0.44 -24.72
CA MET A 323 5.07 0.01 -23.53
C MET A 323 6.30 -0.79 -23.93
N LEU A 324 7.45 -0.43 -23.37
CA LEU A 324 8.75 -1.06 -23.64
C LEU A 324 9.08 -2.10 -22.56
N LYS A 325 9.54 -3.28 -22.98
CA LYS A 325 10.12 -4.32 -22.10
C LYS A 325 11.31 -4.99 -22.77
N PHE A 326 12.18 -5.63 -22.01
CA PHE A 326 13.08 -6.61 -22.61
C PHE A 326 12.29 -7.81 -23.09
N ARG A 327 12.67 -8.34 -24.26
CA ARG A 327 12.04 -9.54 -24.79
C ARG A 327 12.37 -10.73 -23.89
N SER A 328 11.35 -11.40 -23.38
CA SER A 328 11.43 -12.57 -22.55
C SER A 328 10.84 -13.83 -23.18
N MET A 329 10.28 -13.70 -24.38
CA MET A 329 9.72 -14.77 -25.19
C MET A 329 10.39 -14.81 -26.55
N ARG A 330 10.26 -15.95 -27.26
CA ARG A 330 10.72 -16.06 -28.66
C ARG A 330 9.97 -15.05 -29.53
N ALA A 331 10.62 -14.61 -30.60
CA ALA A 331 10.03 -13.59 -31.49
C ALA A 331 8.83 -14.14 -32.31
N ASP A 332 8.81 -15.44 -32.54
CA ASP A 332 7.77 -16.22 -33.23
C ASP A 332 6.65 -16.70 -32.27
N ALA A 333 6.72 -16.31 -31.00
CA ALA A 333 5.73 -16.72 -30.02
C ALA A 333 4.34 -16.21 -30.37
N ASP A 334 3.39 -17.12 -30.50
CA ASP A 334 1.97 -16.79 -30.66
C ASP A 334 1.48 -15.90 -29.50
N THR A 335 0.59 -14.97 -29.81
CA THR A 335 -0.02 -14.05 -28.83
C THR A 335 -1.16 -14.69 -28.03
N SER A 336 -1.50 -15.97 -28.30
CA SER A 336 -2.52 -16.71 -27.57
C SER A 336 -2.22 -16.77 -26.05
N PRO A 337 -3.23 -16.89 -25.19
CA PRO A 337 -3.04 -17.02 -23.76
C PRO A 337 -2.14 -18.22 -23.42
N PRO A 338 -1.25 -18.12 -22.40
CA PRO A 338 -0.47 -19.27 -21.97
C PRO A 338 -1.38 -20.37 -21.41
N PRO A 339 -0.96 -21.64 -21.48
CA PRO A 339 -1.66 -22.71 -20.81
C PRO A 339 -1.72 -22.43 -19.28
N PRO A 340 -2.87 -22.67 -18.63
CA PRO A 340 -3.09 -22.25 -17.25
C PRO A 340 -2.16 -22.91 -16.23
N ASP A 341 -1.71 -24.16 -16.48
CA ASP A 341 -1.06 -24.99 -15.46
C ASP A 341 0.35 -25.48 -15.83
N ALA A 342 0.94 -25.02 -16.92
CA ALA A 342 2.27 -25.45 -17.37
C ALA A 342 3.23 -24.25 -17.58
N PRO A 343 4.56 -24.48 -17.42
CA PRO A 343 5.54 -23.47 -17.81
C PRO A 343 5.38 -23.11 -19.28
N ASP A 344 5.20 -21.84 -19.58
CA ASP A 344 5.01 -21.37 -20.96
C ASP A 344 6.25 -21.67 -21.81
N PRO A 345 6.15 -22.57 -22.82
CA PRO A 345 7.30 -23.00 -23.62
C PRO A 345 7.88 -21.89 -24.50
N ARG A 346 7.14 -20.80 -24.68
CA ARG A 346 7.55 -19.62 -25.46
C ARG A 346 8.59 -18.77 -24.72
N VAL A 347 8.69 -18.93 -23.38
CA VAL A 347 9.61 -18.16 -22.54
C VAL A 347 11.03 -18.69 -22.69
N THR A 348 11.95 -17.81 -23.09
CA THR A 348 13.37 -18.17 -23.26
C THR A 348 14.07 -18.41 -21.90
N ARG A 349 15.27 -18.98 -21.91
CA ARG A 349 16.04 -19.25 -20.68
C ARG A 349 16.35 -17.93 -19.95
N VAL A 350 16.91 -16.97 -20.66
CA VAL A 350 17.17 -15.61 -20.14
C VAL A 350 15.86 -14.94 -19.76
N GLY A 351 14.81 -15.05 -20.57
CA GLY A 351 13.50 -14.50 -20.31
C GLY A 351 12.88 -14.97 -18.98
N ARG A 352 13.10 -16.23 -18.60
CA ARG A 352 12.64 -16.78 -17.32
C ARG A 352 13.30 -16.10 -16.13
N LEU A 353 14.61 -15.87 -16.20
CA LEU A 353 15.35 -15.13 -15.18
C LEU A 353 14.86 -13.69 -15.09
N LEU A 354 14.71 -13.00 -16.24
CA LEU A 354 14.26 -11.63 -16.31
C LEU A 354 12.86 -11.44 -15.69
N ARG A 355 11.91 -12.33 -16.00
CA ARG A 355 10.56 -12.33 -15.41
C ARG A 355 10.57 -12.59 -13.92
N ARG A 356 11.41 -13.53 -13.45
CA ARG A 356 11.54 -13.83 -12.02
C ARG A 356 12.08 -12.65 -11.22
N THR A 357 13.03 -11.91 -11.80
CA THR A 357 13.69 -10.75 -11.18
C THR A 357 13.02 -9.41 -11.52
N ARG A 358 11.99 -9.40 -12.36
CA ARG A 358 11.34 -8.20 -12.90
C ARG A 358 12.26 -7.26 -13.69
N LEU A 359 13.44 -7.72 -14.06
CA LEU A 359 14.39 -6.93 -14.85
C LEU A 359 13.92 -6.71 -16.29
N ASP A 360 12.98 -7.54 -16.78
CA ASP A 360 12.31 -7.31 -18.07
C ASP A 360 11.53 -6.00 -18.14
N GLU A 361 11.15 -5.43 -17.01
CA GLU A 361 10.37 -4.19 -16.93
C GLU A 361 11.22 -2.91 -16.87
N LEU A 362 12.56 -3.01 -16.72
CA LEU A 362 13.46 -1.85 -16.66
C LEU A 362 13.31 -0.86 -17.84
N PRO A 363 13.09 -1.30 -19.11
CA PRO A 363 12.90 -0.36 -20.22
C PRO A 363 11.65 0.52 -20.10
N GLN A 364 10.67 0.20 -19.24
CA GLN A 364 9.52 1.07 -18.98
C GLN A 364 9.92 2.42 -18.37
N LEU A 365 11.11 2.52 -17.76
CA LEU A 365 11.66 3.79 -17.28
C LEU A 365 11.78 4.82 -18.42
N PHE A 366 12.05 4.39 -19.65
CA PHE A 366 12.01 5.27 -20.81
C PHE A 366 10.59 5.79 -21.08
N ASN A 367 9.55 4.97 -20.89
CA ASN A 367 8.17 5.46 -21.00
C ASN A 367 7.84 6.49 -19.90
N VAL A 368 8.43 6.36 -18.71
CA VAL A 368 8.29 7.36 -17.65
C VAL A 368 8.97 8.67 -18.06
N ILE A 369 10.20 8.61 -18.55
CA ILE A 369 10.96 9.79 -19.01
C ILE A 369 10.22 10.51 -20.14
N LEU A 370 9.71 9.77 -21.13
CA LEU A 370 8.92 10.31 -22.24
C LEU A 370 7.57 10.89 -21.80
N GLY A 371 7.04 10.46 -20.65
CA GLY A 371 5.81 11.00 -20.09
C GLY A 371 4.56 10.20 -20.37
N ASP A 372 4.66 9.03 -20.98
CA ASP A 372 3.54 8.09 -21.17
C ASP A 372 3.13 7.42 -19.86
N MET A 373 4.11 7.18 -18.99
CA MET A 373 3.95 6.50 -17.71
C MET A 373 4.42 7.36 -16.53
N SER A 374 4.17 6.88 -15.34
CA SER A 374 4.69 7.32 -14.04
C SER A 374 5.36 6.13 -13.35
N LEU A 375 6.19 6.35 -12.33
CA LEU A 375 6.69 5.26 -11.50
C LEU A 375 5.55 4.54 -10.79
N VAL A 376 4.60 5.31 -10.24
CA VAL A 376 3.46 4.79 -9.49
C VAL A 376 2.14 5.21 -10.14
N GLY A 377 1.26 4.24 -10.36
CA GLY A 377 -0.06 4.43 -10.96
C GLY A 377 -0.76 3.10 -11.26
N PRO A 378 -2.00 3.12 -11.76
CA PRO A 378 -2.68 1.93 -12.24
C PRO A 378 -1.86 1.19 -13.31
N ARG A 379 -1.84 -0.14 -13.27
CA ARG A 379 -1.11 -0.91 -14.30
C ARG A 379 -1.76 -0.72 -15.68
N PRO A 380 -0.98 -0.40 -16.74
CA PRO A 380 -1.54 -0.22 -18.08
C PRO A 380 -2.05 -1.56 -18.63
N GLU A 381 -3.29 -1.59 -19.09
CA GLU A 381 -3.89 -2.79 -19.66
C GLU A 381 -3.69 -2.87 -21.18
N TRP A 382 -3.67 -4.09 -21.68
CA TRP A 382 -3.59 -4.37 -23.11
C TRP A 382 -4.85 -3.88 -23.83
N VAL A 383 -4.66 -3.12 -24.91
CA VAL A 383 -5.76 -2.50 -25.66
C VAL A 383 -6.82 -3.53 -26.07
N ALA A 384 -6.41 -4.73 -26.47
CA ALA A 384 -7.31 -5.80 -26.90
C ALA A 384 -8.26 -6.32 -25.80
N LEU A 385 -7.87 -6.23 -24.50
CA LEU A 385 -8.70 -6.72 -23.39
C LEU A 385 -9.68 -5.67 -22.85
N VAL A 386 -9.48 -4.41 -23.19
CA VAL A 386 -10.27 -3.31 -22.62
C VAL A 386 -11.76 -3.37 -22.99
N PRO A 387 -12.16 -3.72 -24.23
CA PRO A 387 -13.57 -3.85 -24.56
C PRO A 387 -14.31 -4.86 -23.67
N GLU A 388 -13.68 -6.00 -23.39
CA GLU A 388 -14.24 -7.03 -22.51
C GLU A 388 -14.41 -6.52 -21.07
N PHE A 389 -13.36 -5.89 -20.51
CA PHE A 389 -13.42 -5.36 -19.15
C PHE A 389 -14.41 -4.21 -19.01
N LYS A 390 -14.48 -3.32 -20.00
CA LYS A 390 -15.46 -2.23 -20.03
C LYS A 390 -16.92 -2.74 -20.04
N ALA A 391 -17.17 -3.85 -20.74
CA ALA A 391 -18.51 -4.44 -20.80
C ALA A 391 -18.93 -5.11 -19.48
N LYS A 392 -17.96 -5.69 -18.74
CA LYS A 392 -18.22 -6.48 -17.53
C LYS A 392 -18.05 -5.71 -16.23
N VAL A 393 -17.29 -4.62 -16.22
CA VAL A 393 -16.93 -3.88 -15.00
C VAL A 393 -17.34 -2.41 -15.15
N PRO A 394 -18.39 -1.97 -14.46
CA PRO A 394 -18.78 -0.56 -14.42
C PRO A 394 -17.62 0.33 -13.98
N LEU A 395 -17.56 1.56 -14.50
CA LEU A 395 -16.54 2.55 -14.13
C LEU A 395 -15.09 2.15 -14.49
N TYR A 396 -14.88 1.05 -15.23
CA TYR A 396 -13.53 0.54 -15.54
C TYR A 396 -12.60 1.59 -16.14
N LEU A 397 -13.10 2.46 -17.02
CA LEU A 397 -12.30 3.50 -17.67
C LEU A 397 -11.86 4.63 -16.74
N HIS A 398 -12.44 4.76 -15.54
CA HIS A 398 -12.06 5.80 -14.59
C HIS A 398 -10.64 5.61 -14.04
N ARG A 399 -10.10 4.39 -14.11
CA ARG A 399 -8.70 4.11 -13.78
C ARG A 399 -7.70 4.85 -14.70
N LEU A 400 -8.15 5.30 -15.86
CA LEU A 400 -7.36 6.05 -16.85
C LEU A 400 -7.31 7.56 -16.56
N ALA A 401 -7.88 8.04 -15.47
CA ALA A 401 -7.85 9.46 -15.09
C ALA A 401 -6.41 9.95 -14.79
N VAL A 402 -5.51 9.05 -14.41
CA VAL A 402 -4.09 9.33 -14.12
C VAL A 402 -3.18 8.57 -15.08
N LYS A 403 -1.88 8.92 -15.11
CA LYS A 403 -0.90 8.15 -15.89
C LYS A 403 -0.75 6.73 -15.32
N PRO A 404 -0.61 5.71 -16.18
CA PRO A 404 -0.32 4.36 -15.73
C PRO A 404 1.06 4.29 -15.07
N GLY A 405 1.22 3.36 -14.12
CA GLY A 405 2.46 3.16 -13.38
C GLY A 405 3.21 1.89 -13.76
N ILE A 406 4.53 1.89 -13.49
CA ILE A 406 5.34 0.66 -13.48
C ILE A 406 4.84 -0.21 -12.32
N THR A 407 4.64 0.40 -11.16
CA THR A 407 3.99 -0.22 -10.00
C THR A 407 2.75 0.57 -9.59
N GLY A 408 1.91 -0.01 -8.71
CA GLY A 408 0.68 0.65 -8.27
C GLY A 408 0.05 -0.03 -7.05
N TRP A 409 -0.90 0.65 -6.44
CA TRP A 409 -1.57 0.18 -5.22
C TRP A 409 -2.22 -1.20 -5.40
N ALA A 410 -2.91 -1.42 -6.53
CA ALA A 410 -3.47 -2.72 -6.87
C ALA A 410 -2.38 -3.80 -6.98
N GLN A 411 -1.21 -3.49 -7.54
CA GLN A 411 -0.12 -4.44 -7.73
C GLN A 411 0.53 -4.87 -6.42
N VAL A 412 0.64 -3.96 -5.43
CA VAL A 412 1.24 -4.29 -4.13
C VAL A 412 0.24 -4.91 -3.15
N LYS A 413 -1.06 -4.71 -3.34
CA LYS A 413 -2.12 -5.26 -2.46
C LYS A 413 -2.77 -6.53 -3.00
N ASN A 414 -2.94 -6.63 -4.34
CA ASN A 414 -3.55 -7.77 -4.99
C ASN A 414 -2.55 -8.43 -5.95
N GLN A 415 -2.00 -9.57 -5.54
CA GLN A 415 -0.95 -10.28 -6.30
C GLN A 415 -1.51 -11.28 -7.32
N TYR A 416 -2.84 -11.36 -7.51
CA TYR A 416 -3.48 -12.38 -8.35
C TYR A 416 -3.69 -11.95 -9.81
N GLY A 417 -3.77 -12.97 -10.69
CA GLY A 417 -3.77 -12.88 -12.15
C GLY A 417 -4.93 -12.13 -12.82
N ALA A 418 -5.05 -12.23 -14.14
CA ALA A 418 -5.97 -11.48 -14.99
C ALA A 418 -7.31 -12.23 -15.21
N THR A 419 -8.11 -12.42 -14.17
CA THR A 419 -9.49 -12.89 -14.28
C THR A 419 -10.47 -11.73 -14.09
N VAL A 420 -11.71 -11.85 -14.55
CA VAL A 420 -12.74 -10.79 -14.42
C VAL A 420 -12.98 -10.45 -12.95
N GLY A 421 -13.07 -11.44 -12.06
CA GLY A 421 -13.19 -11.21 -10.60
C GLY A 421 -12.02 -10.41 -10.04
N ASN A 422 -10.78 -10.70 -10.49
CA ASN A 422 -9.61 -9.93 -10.10
C ASN A 422 -9.59 -8.51 -10.69
N THR A 423 -10.34 -8.26 -11.77
CA THR A 423 -10.42 -6.93 -12.40
C THR A 423 -11.26 -5.97 -11.56
N TRP A 424 -12.32 -6.45 -10.91
CA TRP A 424 -13.09 -5.68 -9.93
C TRP A 424 -12.20 -5.24 -8.76
N ASP A 425 -11.51 -6.18 -8.13
CA ASP A 425 -10.60 -5.90 -7.03
C ASP A 425 -9.51 -4.91 -7.42
N LYS A 426 -8.94 -5.05 -8.63
CA LYS A 426 -7.93 -4.11 -9.14
C LYS A 426 -8.51 -2.71 -9.30
N LEU A 427 -9.73 -2.59 -9.86
CA LEU A 427 -10.38 -1.30 -10.02
C LEU A 427 -10.63 -0.61 -8.69
N GLU A 428 -11.08 -1.35 -7.66
CA GLU A 428 -11.31 -0.82 -6.32
C GLU A 428 -10.04 -0.22 -5.71
N TYR A 429 -8.89 -0.90 -5.87
CA TYR A 429 -7.58 -0.39 -5.43
C TYR A 429 -7.10 0.78 -6.29
N ASP A 430 -7.29 0.72 -7.62
CA ASP A 430 -6.89 1.79 -8.54
C ASP A 430 -7.66 3.08 -8.26
N LEU A 431 -8.97 2.98 -8.01
CA LEU A 431 -9.80 4.14 -7.64
C LEU A 431 -9.41 4.71 -6.27
N TYR A 432 -9.08 3.84 -5.30
CA TYR A 432 -8.54 4.30 -4.02
C TYR A 432 -7.26 5.12 -4.22
N TYR A 433 -6.33 4.62 -5.04
CA TYR A 433 -5.11 5.34 -5.36
C TYR A 433 -5.40 6.69 -6.00
N ILE A 434 -6.29 6.73 -7.00
CA ILE A 434 -6.66 7.97 -7.72
C ILE A 434 -7.27 8.99 -6.75
N LYS A 435 -8.18 8.55 -5.87
CA LYS A 435 -8.83 9.40 -4.86
C LYS A 435 -7.83 9.99 -3.85
N ASN A 436 -6.86 9.19 -3.41
CA ASN A 436 -5.93 9.52 -2.33
C ASN A 436 -4.51 9.80 -2.83
N MET A 437 -4.33 10.13 -4.12
CA MET A 437 -3.03 10.32 -4.73
C MET A 437 -2.20 11.37 -3.99
N SER A 438 -1.06 10.96 -3.44
CA SER A 438 -0.12 11.80 -2.72
C SER A 438 1.30 11.24 -2.86
N ILE A 439 2.31 12.11 -2.66
CA ILE A 439 3.73 11.68 -2.66
C ILE A 439 3.99 10.64 -1.57
N PHE A 440 3.32 10.77 -0.42
CA PHE A 440 3.43 9.80 0.67
C PHE A 440 2.93 8.41 0.26
N LEU A 441 1.77 8.32 -0.40
CA LEU A 441 1.23 7.06 -0.90
C LEU A 441 2.13 6.47 -1.98
N ASP A 442 2.69 7.29 -2.87
CA ASP A 442 3.66 6.84 -3.87
C ASP A 442 4.90 6.22 -3.22
N MET A 443 5.47 6.88 -2.21
CA MET A 443 6.63 6.34 -1.47
C MET A 443 6.29 5.01 -0.78
N LEU A 444 5.12 4.89 -0.16
CA LEU A 444 4.66 3.63 0.43
C LEU A 444 4.56 2.51 -0.61
N ILE A 445 4.00 2.81 -1.78
CA ILE A 445 3.88 1.83 -2.87
C ILE A 445 5.26 1.41 -3.37
N LEU A 446 6.20 2.35 -3.54
CA LEU A 446 7.57 2.03 -3.94
C LEU A 446 8.28 1.14 -2.91
N LEU A 447 8.16 1.44 -1.62
CA LEU A 447 8.74 0.61 -0.56
C LEU A 447 8.13 -0.80 -0.53
N HIS A 448 6.80 -0.93 -0.66
CA HIS A 448 6.15 -2.23 -0.78
C HIS A 448 6.60 -2.98 -2.05
N THR A 449 6.81 -2.27 -3.15
CA THR A 449 7.31 -2.88 -4.39
C THR A 449 8.70 -3.48 -4.19
N VAL A 450 9.62 -2.72 -3.56
CA VAL A 450 10.95 -3.22 -3.20
C VAL A 450 10.85 -4.44 -2.28
N GLN A 451 9.98 -4.38 -1.28
CA GLN A 451 9.72 -5.51 -0.39
C GLN A 451 9.28 -6.77 -1.16
N ILE A 452 8.32 -6.63 -2.08
CA ILE A 452 7.82 -7.74 -2.89
C ILE A 452 8.93 -8.31 -3.79
N VAL A 453 9.70 -7.45 -4.44
CA VAL A 453 10.79 -7.88 -5.34
C VAL A 453 11.90 -8.62 -4.58
N LEU A 454 12.25 -8.17 -3.37
CA LEU A 454 13.36 -8.75 -2.60
C LEU A 454 12.95 -10.00 -1.82
N PHE A 455 11.75 -10.04 -1.26
CA PHE A 455 11.36 -11.07 -0.29
C PHE A 455 10.30 -12.06 -0.80
N THR A 456 9.59 -11.73 -1.89
CA THR A 456 8.65 -12.68 -2.48
C THR A 456 9.40 -13.61 -3.42
N LYS A 457 9.50 -14.89 -3.07
CA LYS A 457 9.98 -15.95 -3.99
C LYS A 457 9.20 -15.83 -5.31
N GLY A 458 9.94 -15.74 -6.41
CA GLY A 458 9.43 -15.41 -7.73
C GLY A 458 8.10 -16.08 -8.08
N SER A 459 7.33 -15.44 -8.94
CA SER A 459 5.93 -15.61 -9.34
C SER A 459 5.42 -17.02 -9.71
N GLY A 460 5.99 -18.09 -9.15
CA GLY A 460 5.69 -19.49 -9.48
C GLY A 460 5.13 -20.35 -8.37
N GLU A 461 5.20 -19.95 -7.08
CA GLU A 461 4.79 -20.82 -5.99
C GLU A 461 4.07 -20.06 -4.85
N TRP A 462 2.99 -19.37 -5.14
CA TRP A 462 2.00 -19.05 -4.14
C TRP A 462 0.92 -20.16 -4.14
N LYS A 463 1.17 -21.23 -3.39
CA LYS A 463 0.12 -22.12 -2.96
C LYS A 463 -0.98 -21.30 -2.33
N GLN A 464 -2.19 -21.43 -2.87
CA GLN A 464 -3.44 -21.00 -2.30
C GLN A 464 -3.48 -21.26 -0.79
N LYS A 465 -3.10 -20.28 0.03
CA LYS A 465 -3.79 -20.12 1.30
C LYS A 465 -5.11 -19.47 0.93
N GLN A 466 -6.12 -20.32 0.87
CA GLN A 466 -7.52 -19.96 0.74
C GLN A 466 -7.81 -18.82 1.72
N ALA A 467 -7.87 -17.58 1.21
CA ALA A 467 -8.80 -16.65 1.81
C ALA A 467 -10.19 -17.30 1.64
N PRO A 468 -11.05 -17.31 2.67
CA PRO A 468 -12.39 -17.81 2.50
C PRO A 468 -12.97 -17.08 1.31
N SER A 469 -13.44 -17.85 0.33
CA SER A 469 -14.20 -17.35 -0.80
C SER A 469 -15.34 -16.53 -0.23
N THR A 470 -15.18 -15.21 -0.18
CA THR A 470 -16.34 -14.34 -0.12
C THR A 470 -17.06 -14.65 -1.42
N THR A 471 -18.10 -15.40 -1.25
CA THR A 471 -19.08 -15.87 -2.18
C THR A 471 -19.19 -14.92 -3.35
N SER A 472 -18.88 -15.42 -4.55
CA SER A 472 -19.41 -14.89 -5.80
C SER A 472 -20.93 -15.13 -5.78
N ALA A 473 -21.64 -14.39 -4.92
CA ALA A 473 -23.07 -14.29 -4.96
C ALA A 473 -23.41 -13.47 -6.20
N SER A 474 -23.88 -14.15 -7.22
CA SER A 474 -24.81 -13.75 -8.28
C SER A 474 -24.71 -12.29 -8.77
N TYR A 475 -23.72 -11.98 -9.62
CA TYR A 475 -23.83 -10.89 -10.56
C TYR A 475 -24.31 -11.42 -11.92
N ALA A 476 -25.48 -12.07 -11.94
CA ALA A 476 -26.23 -12.40 -13.16
C ALA A 476 -27.70 -12.14 -12.85
N GLY A 477 -28.19 -10.97 -13.25
CA GLY A 477 -29.56 -10.52 -13.18
C GLY A 477 -29.67 -9.11 -13.70
#